data_725dcafb1be56b437339d1c639665e44
#
_entry.id   725dcafb1be56b437339d1c639665e44
#
_cell.length_a   1.000
_cell.length_b   1.000
_cell.length_c   1.000
_cell.angle_alpha   90.00
_cell.angle_beta   90.00
_cell.angle_gamma   90.00
#
_symmetry.space_group_name_H-M   'P 1'
#
loop_
_entity.id
_entity.type
_entity.pdbx_description
1 polymer ?
#
loop_
_entity_poly.entity_id
_entity_poly.type
_entity_poly.pdbx_seq_one_letter_code
_entity_poly.pdbx_strand_id
1 'polypeptide(L)'
;MRGRVLTAVIASVILVLGVIGSASPAPAADLELVLADSQSGANFQAYWQKYVIPSIKQSLGITVRYLVTSDAEQIQKAKAWPAGKGDVQILFPKSIATWVSSGVPLETLTPETVPNLGRIDPKFLKSDEGVDLQGKGALFWRTSYALIYNSASIKTPPKSWKEFYDRRAEFKGHIGMVRPDAKSSSGWRQRYVFLHAFLKDKMARPMAELQNDPAFKDAWAKLKDFTQYAKLPMPAEPPNLFEDFNAGDTWISLYAQDYALWSARQGTMPPTIKAVYPEEGADEIGTGYLAVPAGIPADQKAAALRVVNYLLSDDQQIRLLTTMWQYPGTDITDQAPPIVWEIVPKLDVLMRTAIPRERIRKDIIDYIKANAKDLIP
;
A
#
# COMPACT_ATOMS: atom_id res chain seq x y z
N MET A 1 -5.73 -39.27 -96.61
CA MET A 1 -5.04 -40.17 -95.59
C MET A 1 -5.55 -39.79 -94.23
N ARG A 2 -5.82 -40.81 -93.43
CA ARG A 2 -6.65 -40.92 -92.23
C ARG A 2 -6.28 -39.94 -91.12
N GLY A 3 -7.22 -39.16 -90.62
CA GLY A 3 -7.13 -38.43 -89.39
C GLY A 3 -8.23 -38.85 -88.45
N ARG A 4 -7.88 -39.33 -87.29
CA ARG A 4 -8.78 -39.80 -86.24
C ARG A 4 -9.34 -38.65 -85.44
N VAL A 5 -10.67 -38.56 -85.33
CA VAL A 5 -11.41 -37.69 -84.42
C VAL A 5 -11.32 -38.28 -82.99
N LEU A 6 -10.87 -37.50 -82.04
CA LEU A 6 -10.86 -37.84 -80.61
C LEU A 6 -11.95 -37.01 -79.92
N THR A 7 -12.99 -37.66 -79.47
CA THR A 7 -14.14 -37.07 -78.77
C THR A 7 -13.75 -36.91 -77.30
N ALA A 8 -13.64 -35.67 -76.77
CA ALA A 8 -13.46 -35.46 -75.41
C ALA A 8 -14.80 -35.29 -74.66
N VAL A 9 -15.05 -36.15 -73.75
CA VAL A 9 -16.20 -36.09 -72.81
C VAL A 9 -15.80 -35.15 -71.66
N ILE A 10 -16.44 -33.96 -71.55
CA ILE A 10 -16.30 -33.08 -70.45
C ILE A 10 -17.31 -33.48 -69.39
N ALA A 11 -16.79 -34.06 -68.25
CA ALA A 11 -17.62 -34.31 -67.09
C ALA A 11 -17.63 -33.04 -66.23
N SER A 12 -18.77 -32.37 -66.13
CA SER A 12 -19.00 -31.21 -65.28
C SER A 12 -19.17 -31.69 -63.85
N VAL A 13 -18.12 -31.45 -63.01
CA VAL A 13 -18.20 -31.61 -61.54
C VAL A 13 -18.77 -30.32 -60.98
N ILE A 14 -20.00 -30.32 -60.54
CA ILE A 14 -20.61 -29.22 -59.78
C ILE A 14 -20.04 -29.30 -58.34
N LEU A 15 -19.09 -28.42 -58.03
CA LEU A 15 -18.56 -28.23 -56.69
C LEU A 15 -19.54 -27.34 -55.89
N VAL A 16 -20.35 -27.95 -55.04
CA VAL A 16 -21.18 -27.24 -54.08
C VAL A 16 -20.24 -26.73 -52.95
N LEU A 17 -19.74 -25.53 -53.06
CA LEU A 17 -19.10 -24.82 -51.98
C LEU A 17 -20.15 -24.48 -50.91
N GLY A 18 -20.26 -25.33 -49.88
CA GLY A 18 -20.95 -24.97 -48.65
C GLY A 18 -20.25 -23.79 -48.01
N VAL A 19 -20.85 -22.62 -48.03
CA VAL A 19 -20.46 -21.47 -47.24
C VAL A 19 -20.74 -21.83 -45.78
N ILE A 20 -19.73 -22.36 -45.09
CA ILE A 20 -19.73 -22.43 -43.63
C ILE A 20 -19.56 -20.99 -43.20
N GLY A 21 -20.67 -20.32 -42.95
CA GLY A 21 -20.68 -19.02 -42.27
C GLY A 21 -20.01 -19.20 -40.91
N SER A 22 -18.77 -18.80 -40.80
CA SER A 22 -18.12 -18.55 -39.51
C SER A 22 -18.97 -17.49 -38.81
N ALA A 23 -19.89 -17.91 -37.96
CA ALA A 23 -20.51 -17.02 -37.01
C ALA A 23 -19.39 -16.39 -36.23
N SER A 24 -19.09 -15.09 -36.46
CA SER A 24 -18.25 -14.31 -35.58
C SER A 24 -18.83 -14.48 -34.18
N PRO A 25 -18.05 -14.91 -33.22
CA PRO A 25 -18.55 -14.96 -31.84
C PRO A 25 -19.12 -13.57 -31.52
N ALA A 26 -20.39 -13.55 -31.08
CA ALA A 26 -21.01 -12.34 -30.58
C ALA A 26 -20.01 -11.67 -29.61
N PRO A 27 -19.82 -10.35 -29.71
CA PRO A 27 -18.94 -9.67 -28.76
C PRO A 27 -19.39 -10.08 -27.36
N ALA A 28 -18.49 -10.70 -26.60
CA ALA A 28 -18.78 -11.07 -25.22
C ALA A 28 -19.33 -9.82 -24.54
N ALA A 29 -20.51 -9.92 -23.93
CA ALA A 29 -21.13 -8.82 -23.23
C ALA A 29 -20.06 -8.17 -22.35
N ASP A 30 -19.92 -6.84 -22.45
CA ASP A 30 -18.92 -6.09 -21.67
C ASP A 30 -19.13 -6.42 -20.19
N LEU A 31 -18.30 -7.31 -19.65
CA LEU A 31 -18.40 -7.74 -18.26
C LEU A 31 -18.02 -6.55 -17.38
N GLU A 32 -18.96 -6.09 -16.58
CA GLU A 32 -18.73 -5.05 -15.60
C GLU A 32 -18.55 -5.65 -14.20
N LEU A 33 -17.50 -5.24 -13.51
CA LEU A 33 -17.24 -5.55 -12.10
C LEU A 33 -17.27 -4.28 -11.26
N VAL A 34 -17.65 -4.39 -10.00
CA VAL A 34 -17.57 -3.32 -9.01
C VAL A 34 -16.37 -3.57 -8.10
N LEU A 35 -15.49 -2.58 -8.01
CA LEU A 35 -14.41 -2.52 -7.03
C LEU A 35 -14.82 -1.54 -5.93
N ALA A 36 -15.02 -2.06 -4.72
CA ALA A 36 -15.30 -1.26 -3.53
C ALA A 36 -14.01 -0.96 -2.77
N ASP A 37 -13.72 0.31 -2.62
CA ASP A 37 -12.52 0.85 -1.99
C ASP A 37 -12.86 1.59 -0.70
N SER A 38 -12.42 1.06 0.42
CA SER A 38 -12.49 1.70 1.74
C SER A 38 -11.11 2.07 2.30
N GLN A 39 -10.04 1.81 1.54
CA GLN A 39 -8.66 2.02 1.96
C GLN A 39 -8.09 3.36 1.50
N SER A 40 -8.44 3.80 0.30
CA SER A 40 -7.71 4.86 -0.39
C SER A 40 -8.05 6.27 0.09
N GLY A 41 -7.03 7.07 0.35
CA GLY A 41 -7.12 8.52 0.31
C GLY A 41 -7.21 9.06 -1.12
N ALA A 42 -7.42 10.37 -1.27
CA ALA A 42 -7.65 11.00 -2.56
C ALA A 42 -6.56 10.73 -3.62
N ASN A 43 -5.29 10.65 -3.19
CA ASN A 43 -4.15 10.33 -4.06
C ASN A 43 -4.27 8.93 -4.68
N PHE A 44 -4.65 7.94 -3.87
CA PHE A 44 -4.77 6.56 -4.31
C PHE A 44 -6.06 6.35 -5.11
N GLN A 45 -7.14 7.05 -4.78
CA GLN A 45 -8.36 7.08 -5.59
C GLN A 45 -8.06 7.59 -7.01
N ALA A 46 -7.28 8.67 -7.13
CA ALA A 46 -6.82 9.18 -8.41
C ALA A 46 -5.96 8.17 -9.18
N TYR A 47 -5.10 7.41 -8.49
CA TYR A 47 -4.32 6.34 -9.08
C TYR A 47 -5.21 5.23 -9.67
N TRP A 48 -6.22 4.75 -8.93
CA TRP A 48 -7.20 3.78 -9.42
C TRP A 48 -7.87 4.26 -10.70
N GLN A 49 -8.43 5.47 -10.67
CA GLN A 49 -9.20 6.01 -11.78
C GLN A 49 -8.34 6.32 -13.01
N LYS A 50 -7.15 6.87 -12.81
CA LYS A 50 -6.30 7.33 -13.92
C LYS A 50 -5.47 6.21 -14.54
N TYR A 51 -5.02 5.24 -13.76
CA TYR A 51 -4.05 4.26 -14.23
C TYR A 51 -4.55 2.82 -14.18
N VAL A 52 -5.14 2.39 -13.07
CA VAL A 52 -5.46 0.98 -12.84
C VAL A 52 -6.68 0.55 -13.64
N ILE A 53 -7.81 1.24 -13.46
CA ILE A 53 -9.08 0.90 -14.13
C ILE A 53 -8.94 0.90 -15.66
N PRO A 54 -8.36 1.94 -16.29
CA PRO A 54 -8.12 1.91 -17.74
C PRO A 54 -7.24 0.74 -18.17
N SER A 55 -6.22 0.38 -17.38
CA SER A 55 -5.33 -0.73 -17.72
C SER A 55 -6.03 -2.10 -17.62
N ILE A 56 -6.95 -2.28 -16.70
CA ILE A 56 -7.79 -3.49 -16.60
C ILE A 56 -8.65 -3.62 -17.87
N LYS A 57 -9.32 -2.54 -18.28
CA LYS A 57 -10.12 -2.54 -19.52
C LYS A 57 -9.28 -2.88 -20.73
N GLN A 58 -8.12 -2.23 -20.87
CA GLN A 58 -7.20 -2.44 -21.99
C GLN A 58 -6.66 -3.87 -22.07
N SER A 59 -6.25 -4.44 -20.91
CA SER A 59 -5.53 -5.71 -20.88
C SER A 59 -6.44 -6.92 -20.77
N LEU A 60 -7.60 -6.79 -20.10
CA LEU A 60 -8.51 -7.90 -19.80
C LEU A 60 -9.87 -7.79 -20.50
N GLY A 61 -10.18 -6.65 -21.10
CA GLY A 61 -11.52 -6.37 -21.66
C GLY A 61 -12.62 -6.16 -20.60
N ILE A 62 -12.25 -6.08 -19.31
CA ILE A 62 -13.19 -5.96 -18.19
C ILE A 62 -13.40 -4.50 -17.83
N THR A 63 -14.66 -4.08 -17.77
CA THR A 63 -15.03 -2.76 -17.24
C THR A 63 -15.10 -2.82 -15.72
N VAL A 64 -14.52 -1.83 -15.04
CA VAL A 64 -14.57 -1.73 -13.57
C VAL A 64 -15.25 -0.44 -13.16
N ARG A 65 -16.36 -0.56 -12.44
CA ARG A 65 -17.01 0.54 -11.73
C ARG A 65 -16.37 0.69 -10.36
N TYR A 66 -15.82 1.86 -10.10
CA TYR A 66 -15.12 2.17 -8.86
C TYR A 66 -16.07 2.82 -7.84
N LEU A 67 -16.11 2.26 -6.63
CA LEU A 67 -16.96 2.70 -5.54
C LEU A 67 -16.11 3.02 -4.31
N VAL A 68 -16.10 4.29 -3.89
CA VAL A 68 -15.52 4.70 -2.60
C VAL A 68 -16.57 4.51 -1.51
N THR A 69 -16.19 3.83 -0.42
CA THR A 69 -17.12 3.40 0.61
C THR A 69 -16.40 3.21 1.97
N SER A 70 -17.01 2.50 2.91
CA SER A 70 -16.40 2.06 4.16
C SER A 70 -16.55 0.56 4.36
N ASP A 71 -15.60 -0.08 5.09
CA ASP A 71 -15.69 -1.51 5.42
C ASP A 71 -17.02 -1.81 6.16
N ALA A 72 -17.40 -0.98 7.12
CA ALA A 72 -18.62 -1.18 7.90
C ALA A 72 -19.87 -1.23 7.01
N GLU A 73 -20.00 -0.29 6.07
CA GLU A 73 -21.12 -0.24 5.12
C GLU A 73 -21.14 -1.47 4.23
N GLN A 74 -20.01 -1.83 3.64
CA GLN A 74 -19.92 -2.96 2.72
C GLN A 74 -20.11 -4.31 3.43
N ILE A 75 -19.61 -4.48 4.63
CA ILE A 75 -19.86 -5.68 5.45
C ILE A 75 -21.35 -5.84 5.75
N GLN A 76 -22.06 -4.77 6.11
CA GLN A 76 -23.50 -4.84 6.34
C GLN A 76 -24.27 -5.23 5.06
N LYS A 77 -23.92 -4.65 3.93
CA LYS A 77 -24.53 -5.01 2.63
C LYS A 77 -24.24 -6.47 2.28
N ALA A 78 -22.98 -6.90 2.40
CA ALA A 78 -22.57 -8.26 2.03
C ALA A 78 -23.24 -9.34 2.87
N LYS A 79 -23.53 -9.08 4.16
CA LYS A 79 -24.31 -9.99 5.02
C LYS A 79 -25.74 -10.16 4.56
N ALA A 80 -26.31 -9.19 3.86
CA ALA A 80 -27.67 -9.19 3.37
C ALA A 80 -27.82 -9.75 1.93
N TRP A 81 -26.73 -10.03 1.24
CA TRP A 81 -26.82 -10.56 -0.14
C TRP A 81 -27.44 -11.94 -0.20
N PRO A 82 -28.42 -12.16 -1.08
CA PRO A 82 -28.80 -13.51 -1.45
C PRO A 82 -27.61 -14.25 -2.11
N ALA A 83 -27.54 -15.55 -1.92
CA ALA A 83 -26.46 -16.35 -2.50
C ALA A 83 -26.33 -16.15 -4.02
N GLY A 84 -25.13 -15.88 -4.52
CA GLY A 84 -24.83 -15.61 -5.91
C GLY A 84 -25.39 -14.30 -6.47
N LYS A 85 -25.77 -13.33 -5.60
CA LYS A 85 -26.34 -12.02 -5.99
C LYS A 85 -25.57 -10.82 -5.45
N GLY A 86 -24.36 -11.06 -4.94
CA GLY A 86 -23.48 -9.96 -4.49
C GLY A 86 -23.18 -8.97 -5.63
N ASP A 87 -23.25 -7.68 -5.32
CA ASP A 87 -23.12 -6.58 -6.29
C ASP A 87 -21.75 -5.90 -6.25
N VAL A 88 -20.84 -6.39 -5.40
CA VAL A 88 -19.42 -5.98 -5.34
C VAL A 88 -18.55 -7.21 -5.57
N GLN A 89 -17.65 -7.15 -6.54
CA GLN A 89 -16.86 -8.30 -6.96
C GLN A 89 -15.40 -8.24 -6.47
N ILE A 90 -14.89 -7.04 -6.22
CA ILE A 90 -13.53 -6.85 -5.72
C ILE A 90 -13.58 -5.89 -4.54
N LEU A 91 -12.94 -6.27 -3.46
CA LEU A 91 -12.76 -5.43 -2.28
C LEU A 91 -11.32 -4.93 -2.21
N PHE A 92 -11.16 -3.66 -1.89
CA PHE A 92 -9.93 -3.07 -1.44
C PHE A 92 -10.16 -2.48 -0.05
N PRO A 93 -10.14 -3.34 1.00
CA PRO A 93 -10.61 -3.00 2.33
C PRO A 93 -9.61 -2.16 3.11
N LYS A 94 -10.11 -1.37 4.06
CA LYS A 94 -9.30 -0.69 5.07
C LYS A 94 -8.56 -1.70 5.96
N SER A 95 -9.23 -2.79 6.33
CA SER A 95 -8.67 -3.89 7.09
C SER A 95 -9.25 -5.22 6.61
N ILE A 96 -8.41 -6.06 6.00
CA ILE A 96 -8.80 -7.42 5.62
C ILE A 96 -9.11 -8.26 6.86
N ALA A 97 -8.42 -8.04 7.97
CA ALA A 97 -8.67 -8.71 9.24
C ALA A 97 -10.10 -8.44 9.76
N THR A 98 -10.60 -7.22 9.62
CA THR A 98 -12.00 -6.87 9.95
C THR A 98 -12.99 -7.64 9.08
N TRP A 99 -12.73 -7.77 7.78
CA TRP A 99 -13.59 -8.54 6.87
C TRP A 99 -13.62 -10.02 7.22
N VAL A 100 -12.47 -10.64 7.44
CA VAL A 100 -12.38 -12.06 7.85
C VAL A 100 -13.11 -12.28 9.17
N SER A 101 -12.91 -11.41 10.15
CA SER A 101 -13.56 -11.50 11.47
C SER A 101 -15.06 -11.22 11.43
N SER A 102 -15.56 -10.55 10.41
CA SER A 102 -16.99 -10.21 10.27
C SER A 102 -17.89 -11.41 9.98
N GLY A 103 -17.29 -12.53 9.52
CA GLY A 103 -18.01 -13.72 9.07
C GLY A 103 -18.62 -13.60 7.67
N VAL A 104 -18.41 -12.51 6.94
CA VAL A 104 -18.79 -12.42 5.51
C VAL A 104 -17.96 -13.43 4.72
N PRO A 105 -18.58 -14.32 3.93
CA PRO A 105 -17.85 -15.29 3.13
C PRO A 105 -16.99 -14.60 2.05
N LEU A 106 -15.69 -14.84 2.10
CA LEU A 106 -14.71 -14.44 1.09
C LEU A 106 -14.17 -15.67 0.37
N GLU A 107 -13.82 -15.53 -0.89
CA GLU A 107 -13.14 -16.59 -1.67
C GLU A 107 -11.76 -16.86 -1.06
N THR A 108 -11.43 -18.15 -0.97
CA THR A 108 -10.06 -18.56 -0.69
C THR A 108 -9.26 -18.46 -1.99
N LEU A 109 -8.27 -17.59 -1.98
CA LEU A 109 -7.37 -17.38 -3.11
C LEU A 109 -6.25 -18.41 -3.04
N THR A 110 -5.99 -19.06 -4.16
CA THR A 110 -4.94 -20.09 -4.28
C THR A 110 -4.08 -19.82 -5.51
N PRO A 111 -2.85 -20.37 -5.60
CA PRO A 111 -2.02 -20.22 -6.79
C PRO A 111 -2.68 -20.74 -8.09
N GLU A 112 -3.64 -21.66 -8.00
CA GLU A 112 -4.41 -22.14 -9.15
C GLU A 112 -5.40 -21.09 -9.67
N THR A 113 -5.99 -20.31 -8.76
CA THR A 113 -6.98 -19.27 -9.10
C THR A 113 -6.34 -17.90 -9.31
N VAL A 114 -5.24 -17.62 -8.61
CA VAL A 114 -4.47 -16.37 -8.67
C VAL A 114 -2.97 -16.72 -8.69
N PRO A 115 -2.39 -17.08 -9.83
CA PRO A 115 -1.01 -17.56 -9.94
C PRO A 115 0.05 -16.64 -9.31
N ASN A 116 -0.13 -15.33 -9.39
CA ASN A 116 0.81 -14.36 -8.80
C ASN A 116 0.82 -14.33 -7.26
N LEU A 117 -0.08 -15.04 -6.57
CA LEU A 117 0.00 -15.21 -5.11
C LEU A 117 1.29 -15.87 -4.65
N GLY A 118 1.84 -16.79 -5.45
CA GLY A 118 3.12 -17.47 -5.14
C GLY A 118 4.32 -16.52 -5.03
N ARG A 119 4.17 -15.25 -5.39
CA ARG A 119 5.20 -14.21 -5.32
C ARG A 119 5.06 -13.31 -4.10
N ILE A 120 4.04 -13.52 -3.28
CA ILE A 120 3.82 -12.81 -2.01
C ILE A 120 4.52 -13.60 -0.90
N ASP A 121 5.22 -12.90 0.00
CA ASP A 121 5.80 -13.54 1.20
C ASP A 121 4.67 -14.24 2.00
N PRO A 122 4.80 -15.56 2.26
CA PRO A 122 3.74 -16.36 2.87
C PRO A 122 3.21 -15.81 4.20
N LYS A 123 4.02 -15.08 4.97
CA LYS A 123 3.57 -14.49 6.23
C LYS A 123 2.41 -13.51 6.05
N PHE A 124 2.35 -12.77 4.94
CA PHE A 124 1.25 -11.85 4.64
C PHE A 124 0.02 -12.54 4.05
N LEU A 125 0.16 -13.77 3.57
CA LEU A 125 -1.00 -14.60 3.18
C LEU A 125 -1.61 -15.32 4.38
N LYS A 126 -0.80 -15.53 5.43
CA LYS A 126 -1.22 -16.26 6.63
C LYS A 126 -2.02 -15.37 7.58
N SER A 127 -1.51 -14.17 7.90
CA SER A 127 -2.15 -13.33 8.91
C SER A 127 -1.92 -11.84 8.66
N ASP A 128 -2.92 -11.04 9.09
CA ASP A 128 -2.85 -9.59 9.18
C ASP A 128 -3.54 -9.13 10.46
N GLU A 129 -3.00 -8.13 11.13
CA GLU A 129 -3.53 -7.61 12.40
C GLU A 129 -3.79 -8.68 13.48
N GLY A 130 -3.03 -9.78 13.46
CA GLY A 130 -3.20 -10.90 14.39
C GLY A 130 -4.35 -11.86 14.06
N VAL A 131 -5.05 -11.65 12.94
CA VAL A 131 -6.13 -12.50 12.42
C VAL A 131 -5.57 -13.44 11.36
N ASP A 132 -5.87 -14.74 11.46
CA ASP A 132 -5.59 -15.72 10.41
C ASP A 132 -6.46 -15.42 9.18
N LEU A 133 -5.84 -15.08 8.07
CA LEU A 133 -6.54 -14.72 6.82
C LEU A 133 -7.13 -15.92 6.09
N GLN A 134 -6.71 -17.14 6.38
CA GLN A 134 -7.22 -18.37 5.74
C GLN A 134 -7.17 -18.31 4.20
N GLY A 135 -6.18 -17.61 3.64
CA GLY A 135 -6.05 -17.39 2.19
C GLY A 135 -7.07 -16.43 1.57
N LYS A 136 -7.79 -15.63 2.36
CA LYS A 136 -8.90 -14.77 1.87
C LYS A 136 -8.48 -13.37 1.43
N GLY A 137 -7.18 -13.12 1.35
CA GLY A 137 -6.66 -11.81 0.92
C GLY A 137 -5.37 -11.95 0.12
N ALA A 138 -5.24 -11.17 -0.93
CA ALA A 138 -4.02 -11.00 -1.70
C ALA A 138 -3.36 -9.67 -1.36
N LEU A 139 -2.16 -9.70 -0.80
CA LEU A 139 -1.41 -8.47 -0.49
C LEU A 139 -1.13 -7.71 -1.78
N PHE A 140 -1.65 -6.49 -1.87
CA PHE A 140 -1.48 -5.64 -3.05
C PHE A 140 -0.34 -4.64 -2.87
N TRP A 141 -0.21 -4.04 -1.68
CA TRP A 141 0.85 -3.09 -1.38
C TRP A 141 1.28 -3.13 0.08
N ARG A 142 2.46 -2.57 0.33
CA ARG A 142 3.04 -2.30 1.65
C ARG A 142 3.52 -0.86 1.71
N THR A 143 3.45 -0.26 2.88
CA THR A 143 4.04 1.04 3.15
C THR A 143 4.58 1.11 4.58
N SER A 144 5.34 2.15 4.88
CA SER A 144 5.76 2.49 6.23
C SER A 144 6.07 3.98 6.31
N TYR A 145 6.24 4.47 7.52
CA TYR A 145 6.92 5.73 7.73
C TYR A 145 8.42 5.56 7.47
N ALA A 146 9.06 6.64 7.10
CA ALA A 146 10.50 6.74 6.92
C ALA A 146 10.99 8.10 7.44
N LEU A 147 12.26 8.24 7.69
CA LEU A 147 12.86 9.56 7.74
C LEU A 147 12.90 10.09 6.31
N ILE A 148 11.97 10.97 5.98
CA ILE A 148 11.95 11.73 4.74
C ILE A 148 12.84 12.96 4.90
N TYR A 149 13.66 13.24 3.90
CA TYR A 149 14.60 14.35 3.97
C TYR A 149 14.81 15.03 2.63
N ASN A 150 15.14 16.32 2.68
CA ASN A 150 15.54 17.07 1.51
C ASN A 150 17.03 16.83 1.19
N SER A 151 17.32 16.08 0.13
CA SER A 151 18.69 15.73 -0.27
C SER A 151 19.49 16.93 -0.83
N ALA A 152 18.86 18.06 -1.08
CA ALA A 152 19.56 19.31 -1.36
C ALA A 152 20.23 19.87 -0.09
N SER A 153 19.55 19.77 1.06
CA SER A 153 20.03 20.26 2.36
C SER A 153 20.88 19.23 3.10
N ILE A 154 20.51 17.93 3.05
CA ILE A 154 21.19 16.86 3.78
C ILE A 154 21.85 15.90 2.80
N LYS A 155 23.19 15.89 2.75
CA LYS A 155 23.94 14.97 1.88
C LYS A 155 24.13 13.59 2.50
N THR A 156 24.21 13.52 3.83
CA THR A 156 24.38 12.28 4.58
C THR A 156 23.29 12.21 5.65
N PRO A 157 22.13 11.61 5.32
CA PRO A 157 21.04 11.45 6.30
C PRO A 157 21.45 10.47 7.40
N PRO A 158 20.93 10.64 8.64
CA PRO A 158 21.19 9.70 9.72
C PRO A 158 20.60 8.33 9.39
N LYS A 159 21.37 7.26 9.65
CA LYS A 159 20.98 5.87 9.38
C LYS A 159 20.34 5.15 10.56
N SER A 160 20.37 5.78 11.73
CA SER A 160 19.75 5.27 12.95
C SER A 160 19.16 6.42 13.77
N TRP A 161 18.23 6.11 14.66
CA TRP A 161 17.70 7.12 15.60
C TRP A 161 18.75 7.59 16.60
N LYS A 162 19.67 6.67 16.97
CA LYS A 162 20.79 7.03 17.84
C LYS A 162 21.68 8.05 17.15
N GLU A 163 22.09 7.79 15.90
CA GLU A 163 22.86 8.75 15.11
C GLU A 163 22.12 10.08 14.94
N PHE A 164 20.81 10.04 14.68
CA PHE A 164 20.01 11.24 14.54
C PHE A 164 19.96 12.06 15.83
N TYR A 165 19.81 11.37 16.97
CA TYR A 165 19.87 12.04 18.28
C TYR A 165 21.26 12.62 18.56
N ASP A 166 22.34 11.88 18.31
CA ASP A 166 23.71 12.34 18.53
C ASP A 166 24.04 13.56 17.66
N ARG A 167 23.54 13.59 16.41
CA ARG A 167 23.73 14.66 15.43
C ARG A 167 22.64 15.75 15.46
N ARG A 168 21.71 15.74 16.39
CA ARG A 168 20.54 16.63 16.40
C ARG A 168 20.87 18.12 16.31
N ALA A 169 22.05 18.55 16.83
CA ALA A 169 22.52 19.92 16.76
C ALA A 169 22.78 20.38 15.31
N GLU A 170 23.16 19.47 14.40
CA GLU A 170 23.35 19.77 12.96
C GLU A 170 22.04 20.16 12.28
N PHE A 171 20.91 19.68 12.80
CA PHE A 171 19.58 19.88 12.25
C PHE A 171 18.73 20.86 13.07
N LYS A 172 19.33 21.60 14.01
CA LYS A 172 18.59 22.48 14.92
C LYS A 172 17.75 23.51 14.15
N GLY A 173 16.45 23.51 14.45
CA GLY A 173 15.47 24.38 13.79
C GLY A 173 14.95 23.83 12.45
N HIS A 174 15.44 22.64 12.00
CA HIS A 174 15.08 22.04 10.72
C HIS A 174 14.52 20.61 10.84
N ILE A 175 14.31 20.11 12.06
CA ILE A 175 13.63 18.83 12.30
C ILE A 175 12.14 19.07 12.30
N GLY A 176 11.43 18.56 11.31
CA GLY A 176 9.98 18.65 11.25
C GLY A 176 9.33 17.65 12.20
N MET A 177 8.63 18.15 13.19
CA MET A 177 7.86 17.35 14.14
C MET A 177 6.43 17.90 14.22
N VAL A 178 5.45 17.11 13.71
CA VAL A 178 4.03 17.47 13.87
C VAL A 178 3.71 17.51 15.37
N ARG A 179 2.90 18.48 15.79
CA ARG A 179 2.53 18.63 17.21
C ARG A 179 2.03 17.31 17.81
N PRO A 180 2.45 16.96 19.05
CA PRO A 180 2.06 15.68 19.67
C PRO A 180 0.55 15.57 19.96
N ASP A 181 -0.15 16.71 20.07
CA ASP A 181 -1.61 16.82 20.25
C ASP A 181 -2.38 16.95 18.93
N ALA A 182 -1.71 16.78 17.77
CA ALA A 182 -2.35 16.78 16.46
C ALA A 182 -3.46 15.71 16.36
N LYS A 183 -4.47 16.00 15.54
CA LYS A 183 -5.55 15.03 15.25
C LYS A 183 -5.05 13.83 14.45
N SER A 184 -4.08 14.06 13.55
CA SER A 184 -3.44 13.00 12.79
C SER A 184 -2.56 12.10 13.66
N SER A 185 -2.36 10.86 13.22
CA SER A 185 -1.46 9.93 13.90
C SER A 185 0.02 10.36 13.84
N SER A 186 0.40 11.27 12.95
CA SER A 186 1.78 11.74 12.79
C SER A 186 2.32 12.37 14.07
N GLY A 187 1.49 13.04 14.85
CA GLY A 187 1.89 13.66 16.11
C GLY A 187 2.43 12.64 17.11
N TRP A 188 1.66 11.64 17.47
CA TRP A 188 2.10 10.63 18.43
C TRP A 188 3.11 9.65 17.81
N ARG A 189 2.97 9.31 16.52
CA ARG A 189 3.78 8.30 15.84
C ARG A 189 5.27 8.65 15.82
N GLN A 190 5.61 9.90 15.54
CA GLN A 190 7.00 10.36 15.56
C GLN A 190 7.65 10.15 16.94
N ARG A 191 6.93 10.39 18.03
CA ARG A 191 7.40 10.19 19.41
C ARG A 191 7.48 8.71 19.76
N TYR A 192 6.48 7.95 19.33
CA TYR A 192 6.44 6.52 19.54
C TYR A 192 7.64 5.81 18.94
N VAL A 193 7.94 6.11 17.68
CA VAL A 193 9.06 5.51 16.95
C VAL A 193 10.40 5.91 17.59
N PHE A 194 10.54 7.16 18.01
CA PHE A 194 11.72 7.60 18.75
C PHE A 194 11.90 6.77 20.04
N LEU A 195 10.86 6.65 20.85
CA LEU A 195 10.90 5.83 22.09
C LEU A 195 11.22 4.36 21.77
N HIS A 196 10.64 3.80 20.73
CA HIS A 196 10.94 2.43 20.31
C HIS A 196 12.42 2.22 20.02
N ALA A 197 13.07 3.17 19.36
CA ALA A 197 14.48 3.08 19.02
C ALA A 197 15.40 2.90 20.25
N PHE A 198 15.05 3.50 21.37
CA PHE A 198 15.81 3.42 22.62
C PHE A 198 15.33 2.31 23.57
N LEU A 199 14.07 1.87 23.46
CA LEU A 199 13.46 0.90 24.37
C LEU A 199 13.33 -0.50 23.77
N LYS A 200 13.20 -0.62 22.44
CA LYS A 200 13.11 -1.90 21.71
C LYS A 200 12.06 -2.86 22.32
N ASP A 201 12.49 -4.03 22.74
CA ASP A 201 11.60 -5.07 23.28
C ASP A 201 10.86 -4.65 24.55
N LYS A 202 11.38 -3.67 25.31
CA LYS A 202 10.68 -3.15 26.48
C LYS A 202 9.33 -2.51 26.13
N MET A 203 9.16 -2.04 24.89
CA MET A 203 7.88 -1.49 24.42
C MET A 203 6.73 -2.53 24.36
N ALA A 204 7.02 -3.82 24.49
CA ALA A 204 5.98 -4.86 24.62
C ALA A 204 5.33 -4.87 26.02
N ARG A 205 5.94 -4.22 27.02
CA ARG A 205 5.43 -4.16 28.39
C ARG A 205 4.29 -3.16 28.53
N PRO A 206 3.32 -3.38 29.45
CA PRO A 206 2.29 -2.40 29.77
C PRO A 206 2.87 -1.05 30.21
N MET A 207 2.24 0.08 29.80
CA MET A 207 2.69 1.41 30.16
C MET A 207 2.77 1.63 31.68
N ALA A 208 1.82 1.02 32.44
CA ALA A 208 1.80 1.07 33.90
C ALA A 208 3.10 0.57 34.56
N GLU A 209 3.77 -0.40 33.95
CA GLU A 209 5.07 -0.90 34.38
C GLU A 209 6.21 -0.08 33.75
N LEU A 210 6.10 0.19 32.46
CA LEU A 210 7.14 0.81 31.67
C LEU A 210 7.48 2.21 32.21
N GLN A 211 6.50 3.03 32.61
CA GLN A 211 6.70 4.38 33.12
C GLN A 211 7.63 4.47 34.35
N ASN A 212 7.77 3.37 35.09
CA ASN A 212 8.65 3.29 36.27
C ASN A 212 10.05 2.76 35.93
N ASP A 213 10.25 2.21 34.70
CA ASP A 213 11.54 1.68 34.27
C ASP A 213 12.55 2.84 34.06
N PRO A 214 13.75 2.77 34.65
CA PRO A 214 14.77 3.79 34.42
C PRO A 214 15.10 4.04 32.94
N ALA A 215 15.06 2.99 32.11
CA ALA A 215 15.31 3.15 30.67
C ALA A 215 14.20 3.95 29.98
N PHE A 216 12.95 3.85 30.42
CA PHE A 216 11.87 4.68 29.89
C PHE A 216 12.06 6.14 30.28
N LYS A 217 12.42 6.41 31.51
CA LYS A 217 12.69 7.77 32.00
C LYS A 217 13.83 8.42 31.22
N ASP A 218 14.91 7.67 30.95
CA ASP A 218 16.02 8.13 30.11
C ASP A 218 15.58 8.38 28.67
N ALA A 219 14.85 7.45 28.04
CA ALA A 219 14.34 7.60 26.67
C ALA A 219 13.36 8.79 26.54
N TRP A 220 12.52 9.00 27.56
CA TRP A 220 11.60 10.14 27.61
C TRP A 220 12.36 11.47 27.75
N ALA A 221 13.39 11.51 28.59
CA ALA A 221 14.26 12.69 28.73
C ALA A 221 14.99 13.02 27.41
N LYS A 222 15.51 11.98 26.72
CA LYS A 222 16.09 12.14 25.38
C LYS A 222 15.08 12.65 24.36
N LEU A 223 13.84 12.16 24.40
CA LEU A 223 12.78 12.65 23.52
C LEU A 223 12.49 14.14 23.79
N LYS A 224 12.37 14.53 25.06
CA LYS A 224 12.18 15.95 25.44
C LYS A 224 13.33 16.81 24.98
N ASP A 225 14.57 16.37 25.15
CA ASP A 225 15.75 17.08 24.64
C ASP A 225 15.73 17.16 23.11
N PHE A 226 15.42 16.08 22.42
CA PHE A 226 15.33 16.04 20.95
C PHE A 226 14.31 17.04 20.41
N THR A 227 13.17 17.23 21.07
CA THR A 227 12.14 18.19 20.64
C THR A 227 12.62 19.64 20.69
N GLN A 228 13.63 19.98 21.49
CA GLN A 228 14.22 21.32 21.54
C GLN A 228 14.97 21.71 20.26
N TYR A 229 15.27 20.73 19.41
CA TYR A 229 15.92 20.94 18.12
C TYR A 229 14.93 20.98 16.95
N ALA A 230 13.65 20.78 17.22
CA ALA A 230 12.59 20.86 16.21
C ALA A 230 12.44 22.27 15.62
N LYS A 231 11.93 22.35 14.41
CA LYS A 231 11.44 23.58 13.81
C LYS A 231 10.29 24.14 14.64
N LEU A 232 10.32 25.43 14.92
CA LEU A 232 9.28 26.12 15.70
C LEU A 232 8.61 27.25 14.89
N PRO A 233 7.31 27.46 15.03
CA PRO A 233 6.39 26.61 15.77
C PRO A 233 6.30 25.22 15.11
N MET A 234 6.03 24.18 15.92
CA MET A 234 5.81 22.84 15.35
C MET A 234 4.58 22.86 14.41
N PRO A 235 4.65 22.19 13.24
CA PRO A 235 3.51 22.04 12.34
C PRO A 235 2.29 21.46 13.08
N ALA A 236 1.12 22.08 12.92
CA ALA A 236 -0.11 21.62 13.57
C ALA A 236 -0.58 20.25 13.03
N GLU A 237 -0.47 20.09 11.72
CA GLU A 237 -0.89 18.89 10.98
C GLU A 237 0.07 18.63 9.79
N PRO A 238 0.03 17.45 9.15
CA PRO A 238 0.89 17.14 8.02
C PRO A 238 0.92 18.14 6.86
N PRO A 239 -0.16 18.78 6.44
CA PRO A 239 -0.07 19.83 5.41
C PRO A 239 0.90 20.95 5.77
N ASN A 240 0.88 21.41 7.04
CA ASN A 240 1.81 22.44 7.50
C ASN A 240 3.27 21.96 7.51
N LEU A 241 3.51 20.67 7.79
CA LEU A 241 4.83 20.08 7.66
C LEU A 241 5.33 20.15 6.20
N PHE A 242 4.45 19.95 5.21
CA PHE A 242 4.81 20.03 3.79
C PHE A 242 5.09 21.47 3.35
N GLU A 243 4.34 22.43 3.87
CA GLU A 243 4.60 23.86 3.68
C GLU A 243 6.00 24.24 4.22
N ASP A 244 6.36 23.74 5.41
CA ASP A 244 7.68 23.96 6.01
C ASP A 244 8.82 23.33 5.17
N PHE A 245 8.60 22.15 4.55
CA PHE A 245 9.57 21.58 3.61
C PHE A 245 9.75 22.46 2.37
N ASN A 246 8.65 22.97 1.81
CA ASN A 246 8.69 23.84 0.64
C ASN A 246 9.34 25.19 0.92
N ALA A 247 9.15 25.73 2.11
CA ALA A 247 9.80 26.96 2.56
C ALA A 247 11.30 26.76 2.84
N GLY A 248 11.77 25.49 2.95
CA GLY A 248 13.15 25.19 3.35
C GLY A 248 13.37 25.23 4.87
N ASP A 249 12.32 25.43 5.65
CA ASP A 249 12.36 25.48 7.11
C ASP A 249 12.56 24.08 7.72
N THR A 250 11.99 23.04 7.08
CA THR A 250 12.19 21.64 7.45
C THR A 250 13.08 20.93 6.45
N TRP A 251 14.07 20.19 6.96
CA TRP A 251 14.98 19.38 6.13
C TRP A 251 14.78 17.89 6.30
N ILE A 252 14.30 17.45 7.46
CA ILE A 252 14.10 16.03 7.80
C ILE A 252 12.92 15.87 8.75
N SER A 253 12.14 14.81 8.54
CA SER A 253 11.01 14.44 9.40
C SER A 253 10.73 12.95 9.29
N LEU A 254 10.10 12.35 10.31
CA LEU A 254 9.47 11.04 10.18
C LEU A 254 8.06 11.21 9.59
N TYR A 255 7.80 10.63 8.44
CA TYR A 255 6.49 10.68 7.79
C TYR A 255 6.22 9.49 6.88
N ALA A 256 4.95 9.31 6.48
CA ALA A 256 4.56 8.29 5.49
C ALA A 256 5.32 8.50 4.18
N GLN A 257 6.15 7.54 3.84
CA GLN A 257 7.08 7.63 2.70
C GLN A 257 6.37 7.86 1.38
N ASP A 258 5.36 7.02 1.11
CA ASP A 258 4.60 7.03 -0.14
C ASP A 258 3.93 8.39 -0.38
N TYR A 259 3.28 8.93 0.66
CA TYR A 259 2.59 10.20 0.53
C TYR A 259 3.56 11.38 0.36
N ALA A 260 4.68 11.39 1.07
CA ALA A 260 5.70 12.43 0.92
C ALA A 260 6.32 12.44 -0.48
N LEU A 261 6.70 11.29 -1.02
CA LEU A 261 7.30 11.16 -2.35
C LEU A 261 6.29 11.42 -3.46
N TRP A 262 5.04 10.98 -3.28
CA TRP A 262 3.96 11.34 -4.19
C TRP A 262 3.74 12.87 -4.21
N SER A 263 3.72 13.51 -3.05
CA SER A 263 3.57 14.97 -2.92
C SER A 263 4.73 15.73 -3.60
N ALA A 264 5.96 15.22 -3.47
CA ALA A 264 7.12 15.77 -4.19
C ALA A 264 6.93 15.69 -5.71
N ARG A 265 6.38 14.58 -6.21
CA ARG A 265 6.08 14.41 -7.64
C ARG A 265 4.94 15.32 -8.12
N GLN A 266 3.98 15.66 -7.24
CA GLN A 266 2.93 16.62 -7.56
C GLN A 266 3.36 18.08 -7.41
N GLY A 267 4.57 18.36 -6.96
CA GLY A 267 5.08 19.71 -6.71
C GLY A 267 4.55 20.34 -5.41
N THR A 268 3.95 19.56 -4.53
CA THR A 268 3.48 20.01 -3.21
C THR A 268 4.51 19.75 -2.11
N MET A 269 5.65 19.17 -2.45
CA MET A 269 6.89 19.07 -1.68
C MET A 269 8.11 19.25 -2.61
N PRO A 270 9.31 19.57 -2.07
CA PRO A 270 10.50 19.71 -2.90
C PRO A 270 10.80 18.42 -3.71
N PRO A 271 11.19 18.49 -4.98
CA PRO A 271 11.48 17.32 -5.81
C PRO A 271 12.73 16.55 -5.35
N THR A 272 13.49 17.11 -4.42
CA THR A 272 14.70 16.53 -3.82
C THR A 272 14.41 15.67 -2.58
N ILE A 273 13.15 15.45 -2.24
CA ILE A 273 12.78 14.56 -1.14
C ILE A 273 13.20 13.13 -1.44
N LYS A 274 13.85 12.52 -0.45
CA LYS A 274 14.23 11.11 -0.41
C LYS A 274 13.81 10.50 0.93
N ALA A 275 13.90 9.18 1.04
CA ALA A 275 13.57 8.44 2.25
C ALA A 275 14.72 7.55 2.70
N VAL A 276 14.87 7.38 4.01
CA VAL A 276 15.77 6.42 4.64
C VAL A 276 15.06 5.74 5.80
N TYR A 277 15.29 4.43 5.97
CA TYR A 277 14.80 3.68 7.13
C TYR A 277 15.91 3.59 8.18
N PRO A 278 15.68 4.14 9.39
CA PRO A 278 16.61 3.94 10.50
C PRO A 278 16.75 2.47 10.87
N GLU A 279 17.92 2.07 11.33
CA GLU A 279 18.23 0.68 11.71
C GLU A 279 17.29 0.13 12.79
N GLU A 280 16.82 0.98 13.70
CA GLU A 280 15.89 0.60 14.78
C GLU A 280 14.43 0.57 14.32
N GLY A 281 14.17 0.97 13.08
CA GLY A 281 12.83 1.07 12.48
C GLY A 281 12.24 2.46 12.47
N ALA A 282 11.35 2.68 11.53
CA ALA A 282 10.63 3.95 11.38
C ALA A 282 9.13 3.79 11.69
N ASP A 283 8.57 2.60 11.54
CA ASP A 283 7.19 2.24 11.88
C ASP A 283 6.92 0.74 11.63
N GLU A 284 5.68 0.31 11.90
CA GLU A 284 5.16 -0.96 11.39
C GLU A 284 4.95 -0.93 9.87
N ILE A 285 4.79 -2.11 9.28
CA ILE A 285 4.38 -2.22 7.87
C ILE A 285 2.86 -2.05 7.80
N GLY A 286 2.43 -1.01 7.11
CA GLY A 286 1.05 -0.89 6.65
C GLY A 286 0.82 -1.77 5.43
N THR A 287 -0.32 -2.43 5.36
CA THR A 287 -0.68 -3.40 4.33
C THR A 287 -2.00 -3.02 3.65
N GLY A 288 -2.12 -3.28 2.37
CA GLY A 288 -3.37 -3.18 1.63
C GLY A 288 -3.63 -4.46 0.85
N TYR A 289 -4.81 -5.01 1.01
CA TYR A 289 -5.20 -6.28 0.42
C TYR A 289 -6.29 -6.13 -0.63
N LEU A 290 -6.30 -7.05 -1.58
CA LEU A 290 -7.44 -7.29 -2.45
C LEU A 290 -8.15 -8.56 -1.96
N ALA A 291 -9.47 -8.55 -1.99
CA ALA A 291 -10.27 -9.74 -1.68
C ALA A 291 -11.46 -9.85 -2.63
N VAL A 292 -12.01 -11.07 -2.73
CA VAL A 292 -13.16 -11.39 -3.57
C VAL A 292 -14.26 -11.98 -2.69
N PRO A 293 -15.46 -11.37 -2.63
CA PRO A 293 -16.59 -11.98 -1.92
C PRO A 293 -17.03 -13.29 -2.54
N ALA A 294 -17.40 -14.28 -1.71
CA ALA A 294 -17.87 -15.57 -2.20
C ALA A 294 -19.30 -15.56 -2.75
N GLY A 295 -20.14 -14.62 -2.26
CA GLY A 295 -21.57 -14.54 -2.58
C GLY A 295 -21.91 -13.87 -3.92
N ILE A 296 -20.98 -13.80 -4.88
CA ILE A 296 -21.16 -13.15 -6.19
C ILE A 296 -21.45 -14.16 -7.31
N PRO A 297 -21.99 -13.73 -8.50
CA PRO A 297 -22.18 -14.59 -9.65
C PRO A 297 -20.90 -15.29 -10.12
N ALA A 298 -21.00 -16.52 -10.58
CA ALA A 298 -19.83 -17.37 -10.89
C ALA A 298 -18.95 -16.82 -12.03
N ASP A 299 -19.55 -16.23 -13.07
CA ASP A 299 -18.87 -15.58 -14.18
C ASP A 299 -18.11 -14.31 -13.73
N GLN A 300 -18.74 -13.51 -12.89
CA GLN A 300 -18.10 -12.32 -12.27
C GLN A 300 -16.98 -12.72 -11.31
N LYS A 301 -17.13 -13.85 -10.60
CA LYS A 301 -16.08 -14.38 -9.73
C LYS A 301 -14.82 -14.72 -10.52
N ALA A 302 -14.95 -15.49 -11.62
CA ALA A 302 -13.82 -15.82 -12.46
C ALA A 302 -13.11 -14.57 -13.01
N ALA A 303 -13.88 -13.56 -13.40
CA ALA A 303 -13.32 -12.29 -13.85
C ALA A 303 -12.66 -11.50 -12.74
N ALA A 304 -13.23 -11.46 -11.53
CA ALA A 304 -12.62 -10.79 -10.37
C ALA A 304 -11.27 -11.41 -10.00
N LEU A 305 -11.16 -12.74 -9.99
CA LEU A 305 -9.91 -13.45 -9.75
C LEU A 305 -8.84 -13.13 -10.82
N ARG A 306 -9.24 -13.02 -12.10
CA ARG A 306 -8.36 -12.58 -13.18
C ARG A 306 -7.85 -11.13 -12.95
N VAL A 307 -8.72 -10.23 -12.50
CA VAL A 307 -8.33 -8.85 -12.16
C VAL A 307 -7.36 -8.84 -10.99
N VAL A 308 -7.64 -9.59 -9.92
CA VAL A 308 -6.71 -9.69 -8.77
C VAL A 308 -5.36 -10.21 -9.24
N ASN A 309 -5.30 -11.27 -10.04
CA ASN A 309 -4.04 -11.80 -10.57
C ASN A 309 -3.31 -10.77 -11.45
N TYR A 310 -4.03 -10.03 -12.28
CA TYR A 310 -3.46 -8.97 -13.13
C TYR A 310 -2.82 -7.86 -12.29
N LEU A 311 -3.49 -7.44 -11.22
CA LEU A 311 -3.00 -6.39 -10.31
C LEU A 311 -1.73 -6.80 -9.56
N LEU A 312 -1.48 -8.10 -9.40
CA LEU A 312 -0.26 -8.67 -8.81
C LEU A 312 0.85 -8.94 -9.85
N SER A 313 0.65 -8.62 -11.14
CA SER A 313 1.68 -8.78 -12.17
C SER A 313 2.80 -7.75 -12.00
N ASP A 314 3.99 -8.05 -12.54
CA ASP A 314 5.17 -7.18 -12.47
C ASP A 314 4.86 -5.76 -12.94
N ASP A 315 4.22 -5.64 -14.11
CA ASP A 315 3.92 -4.33 -14.70
C ASP A 315 3.04 -3.47 -13.78
N GLN A 316 2.04 -4.07 -13.13
CA GLN A 316 1.15 -3.34 -12.23
C GLN A 316 1.85 -3.01 -10.90
N GLN A 317 2.66 -3.91 -10.39
CA GLN A 317 3.40 -3.73 -9.15
C GLN A 317 4.56 -2.73 -9.33
N ILE A 318 5.25 -2.72 -10.48
CA ILE A 318 6.23 -1.68 -10.83
C ILE A 318 5.54 -0.33 -10.99
N ARG A 319 4.38 -0.28 -11.66
CA ARG A 319 3.60 0.94 -11.80
C ARG A 319 3.16 1.50 -10.46
N LEU A 320 2.71 0.64 -9.54
CA LEU A 320 2.36 1.03 -8.18
C LEU A 320 3.56 1.68 -7.47
N LEU A 321 4.71 1.02 -7.49
CA LEU A 321 5.92 1.54 -6.85
C LEU A 321 6.38 2.86 -7.47
N THR A 322 6.43 2.95 -8.79
CA THR A 322 6.95 4.14 -9.49
C THR A 322 5.98 5.31 -9.54
N THR A 323 4.68 5.08 -9.31
CA THR A 323 3.66 6.14 -9.33
C THR A 323 3.28 6.58 -7.93
N MET A 324 3.08 5.64 -7.02
CA MET A 324 2.57 5.89 -5.68
C MET A 324 3.64 5.77 -4.58
N TRP A 325 4.84 5.28 -4.92
CA TRP A 325 5.92 5.02 -3.97
C TRP A 325 5.55 4.04 -2.85
N GLN A 326 4.51 3.24 -3.08
CA GLN A 326 4.16 2.13 -2.21
C GLN A 326 4.89 0.88 -2.64
N TYR A 327 5.43 0.15 -1.68
CA TYR A 327 6.06 -1.12 -1.98
C TYR A 327 5.03 -2.13 -2.45
N PRO A 328 5.37 -2.91 -3.46
CA PRO A 328 4.48 -3.92 -4.00
C PRO A 328 4.12 -5.01 -2.97
N GLY A 329 2.99 -5.67 -3.18
CA GLY A 329 2.64 -6.89 -2.46
C GLY A 329 3.55 -8.06 -2.86
N THR A 330 3.92 -8.14 -4.14
CA THR A 330 4.90 -9.11 -4.68
C THR A 330 6.32 -8.58 -4.60
N ASP A 331 7.32 -9.46 -4.61
CA ASP A 331 8.71 -9.03 -4.75
C ASP A 331 9.03 -8.74 -6.23
N ILE A 332 9.38 -7.50 -6.50
CA ILE A 332 9.79 -6.98 -7.82
C ILE A 332 11.14 -6.27 -7.73
N THR A 333 11.94 -6.57 -6.72
CA THR A 333 13.19 -5.84 -6.45
C THR A 333 14.13 -5.83 -7.65
N ASP A 334 14.22 -6.95 -8.36
CA ASP A 334 15.09 -7.10 -9.53
C ASP A 334 14.47 -6.57 -10.84
N GLN A 335 13.14 -6.41 -10.88
CA GLN A 335 12.42 -5.93 -12.06
C GLN A 335 12.21 -4.41 -12.03
N ALA A 336 12.25 -3.79 -10.84
CA ALA A 336 12.05 -2.35 -10.69
C ALA A 336 13.24 -1.56 -11.27
N PRO A 337 12.99 -0.39 -11.89
CA PRO A 337 14.06 0.48 -12.41
C PRO A 337 15.05 0.84 -11.30
N PRO A 338 16.38 0.72 -11.53
CA PRO A 338 17.41 0.99 -10.51
C PRO A 338 17.29 2.36 -9.84
N ILE A 339 16.85 3.37 -10.57
CA ILE A 339 16.68 4.75 -10.06
C ILE A 339 15.68 4.82 -8.88
N VAL A 340 14.74 3.89 -8.80
CA VAL A 340 13.78 3.84 -7.68
C VAL A 340 14.53 3.64 -6.36
N TRP A 341 15.55 2.78 -6.36
CA TRP A 341 16.32 2.42 -5.16
C TRP A 341 17.32 3.51 -4.74
N GLU A 342 17.49 4.55 -5.55
CA GLU A 342 18.21 5.78 -5.14
C GLU A 342 17.34 6.75 -4.35
N ILE A 343 16.00 6.57 -4.43
CA ILE A 343 15.01 7.45 -3.81
C ILE A 343 14.46 6.81 -2.54
N VAL A 344 14.15 5.52 -2.61
CA VAL A 344 13.64 4.72 -1.50
C VAL A 344 14.53 3.51 -1.26
N PRO A 345 14.69 3.03 -0.02
CA PRO A 345 15.38 1.79 0.27
C PRO A 345 14.74 0.59 -0.42
N LYS A 346 15.50 -0.48 -0.66
CA LYS A 346 14.97 -1.74 -1.18
C LYS A 346 14.01 -2.40 -0.19
N LEU A 347 13.15 -3.25 -0.69
CA LEU A 347 12.11 -3.93 0.09
C LEU A 347 12.66 -4.71 1.29
N ASP A 348 13.82 -5.37 1.14
CA ASP A 348 14.47 -6.10 2.22
C ASP A 348 14.84 -5.21 3.42
N VAL A 349 15.21 -3.94 3.14
CA VAL A 349 15.50 -2.95 4.19
C VAL A 349 14.24 -2.63 4.97
N LEU A 350 13.12 -2.34 4.28
CA LEU A 350 11.83 -2.14 4.94
C LEU A 350 11.47 -3.35 5.81
N MET A 351 11.58 -4.55 5.25
CA MET A 351 11.19 -5.79 5.94
C MET A 351 12.04 -6.07 7.19
N ARG A 352 13.31 -5.72 7.14
CA ARG A 352 14.25 -5.93 8.26
C ARG A 352 14.11 -4.89 9.35
N THR A 353 13.79 -3.64 8.99
CA THR A 353 13.74 -2.51 9.93
C THR A 353 12.34 -2.23 10.46
N ALA A 354 11.30 -2.88 9.94
CA ALA A 354 9.93 -2.66 10.39
C ALA A 354 9.76 -2.98 11.88
N ILE A 355 9.04 -2.12 12.58
CA ILE A 355 8.66 -2.36 13.96
C ILE A 355 7.58 -3.45 13.99
N PRO A 356 7.75 -4.55 14.74
CA PRO A 356 6.72 -5.55 14.90
C PRO A 356 5.42 -4.96 15.44
N ARG A 357 4.30 -5.30 14.82
CA ARG A 357 3.00 -4.69 15.12
C ARG A 357 2.57 -4.88 16.58
N GLU A 358 2.88 -6.01 17.16
CA GLU A 358 2.62 -6.32 18.58
C GLU A 358 3.33 -5.36 19.55
N ARG A 359 4.32 -4.61 19.07
CA ARG A 359 5.00 -3.55 19.83
C ARG A 359 4.32 -2.20 19.70
N ILE A 360 3.31 -2.05 18.83
CA ILE A 360 2.52 -0.83 18.70
C ILE A 360 1.34 -0.88 19.68
N ARG A 361 1.53 -0.32 20.85
CA ARG A 361 0.61 -0.42 21.98
C ARG A 361 -0.19 0.85 22.19
N LYS A 362 -1.50 0.68 22.32
CA LYS A 362 -2.43 1.80 22.54
C LYS A 362 -2.15 2.56 23.85
N ASP A 363 -1.83 1.87 24.93
CA ASP A 363 -1.57 2.48 26.24
C ASP A 363 -0.34 3.41 26.22
N ILE A 364 0.70 3.09 25.45
CA ILE A 364 1.86 3.96 25.24
C ILE A 364 1.49 5.17 24.37
N ILE A 365 0.67 4.97 23.34
CA ILE A 365 0.16 6.07 22.51
C ILE A 365 -0.66 7.04 23.36
N ASP A 366 -1.55 6.51 24.20
CA ASP A 366 -2.37 7.33 25.10
C ASP A 366 -1.51 8.11 26.12
N TYR A 367 -0.43 7.50 26.61
CA TYR A 367 0.53 8.19 27.48
C TYR A 367 1.24 9.34 26.77
N ILE A 368 1.70 9.16 25.52
CA ILE A 368 2.31 10.23 24.71
C ILE A 368 1.32 11.38 24.54
N LYS A 369 0.07 11.10 24.21
CA LYS A 369 -0.97 12.13 24.03
C LYS A 369 -1.30 12.86 25.32
N ALA A 370 -1.41 12.13 26.43
CA ALA A 370 -1.69 12.73 27.74
C ALA A 370 -0.57 13.68 28.22
N ASN A 371 0.68 13.40 27.83
CA ASN A 371 1.85 14.19 28.18
C ASN A 371 2.34 15.08 27.01
N ALA A 372 1.47 15.38 26.05
CA ALA A 372 1.83 16.15 24.86
C ALA A 372 2.46 17.51 25.17
N LYS A 373 2.00 18.20 26.22
CA LYS A 373 2.52 19.50 26.65
C LYS A 373 4.02 19.46 27.01
N ASP A 374 4.49 18.35 27.52
CA ASP A 374 5.90 18.14 27.88
C ASP A 374 6.84 18.03 26.67
N LEU A 375 6.28 17.81 25.49
CA LEU A 375 6.97 17.56 24.22
C LEU A 375 6.81 18.70 23.21
N ILE A 376 6.28 19.84 23.66
CA ILE A 376 6.24 21.09 22.90
C ILE A 376 7.20 22.06 23.58
N PRO A 377 8.29 22.50 22.92
CA PRO A 377 9.26 23.45 23.45
C PRO A 377 8.67 24.82 23.76
#